data_aa35f546e283e72319b94b35df78714e
#
_entry.id   aa35f546e283e72319b94b35df78714e
#
_cell.length_a   1.000
_cell.length_b   1.000
_cell.length_c   1.000
_cell.angle_alpha   90.00
_cell.angle_beta   90.00
_cell.angle_gamma   90.00
#
_symmetry.space_group_name_H-M   'P 1'
#
loop_
_entity.id
_entity.type
_entity.pdbx_description
1 polymer ?
#
loop_
_entity_poly.entity_id
_entity_poly.type
_entity_poly.pdbx_seq_one_letter_code
_entity_poly.pdbx_strand_id
1 'polypeptide(L)'
;MNPAAQTDAPQITVILDRLRSAHNTGNIFRLAEALGAKEVICCGYTPCPPHPKLAKTAMGADTMVPSRSFPTALDAIRAVREETPGIEILAVEPLPESVDAWQYPYHFPVALIFGNEALGISPEALEAADATIGLPMFGEKASINVGNCAAVVLYAAAAKFLADHPGR
;
A
#
# COMPACT_ATOMS: atom_id res chain seq x y z
N MET A 1 19.98 -14.37 2.79
CA MET A 1 18.58 -14.34 2.31
C MET A 1 18.23 -15.71 1.75
N ASN A 2 17.15 -16.30 2.21
CA ASN A 2 16.67 -17.57 1.71
C ASN A 2 15.86 -17.32 0.41
N PRO A 3 16.32 -17.76 -0.78
CA PRO A 3 15.59 -17.55 -2.04
C PRO A 3 14.18 -18.18 -2.04
N ALA A 4 13.93 -19.18 -1.20
CA ALA A 4 12.62 -19.82 -1.06
C ALA A 4 11.59 -18.96 -0.32
N ALA A 5 12.02 -17.95 0.45
CA ALA A 5 11.09 -17.09 1.20
C ALA A 5 10.35 -16.07 0.31
N GLN A 6 10.90 -15.75 -0.88
CA GLN A 6 10.28 -14.77 -1.79
C GLN A 6 9.13 -15.33 -2.63
N THR A 7 9.03 -16.64 -2.80
CA THR A 7 7.95 -17.26 -3.59
C THR A 7 6.68 -17.49 -2.78
N ASP A 8 6.74 -17.37 -1.45
CA ASP A 8 5.65 -17.68 -0.53
C ASP A 8 4.99 -16.44 0.12
N ALA A 9 5.44 -15.25 -0.22
CA ALA A 9 4.86 -13.99 0.25
C ALA A 9 3.74 -13.51 -0.69
N PRO A 10 2.71 -12.84 -0.17
CA PRO A 10 1.70 -12.21 -1.02
C PRO A 10 2.36 -11.15 -1.89
N GLN A 11 2.07 -11.18 -3.19
CA GLN A 11 2.63 -10.22 -4.14
C GLN A 11 1.92 -8.87 -4.02
N ILE A 12 2.38 -8.04 -3.09
CA ILE A 12 1.81 -6.73 -2.78
C ILE A 12 2.78 -5.63 -3.23
N THR A 13 2.28 -4.67 -3.98
CA THR A 13 2.92 -3.38 -4.25
C THR A 13 2.18 -2.31 -3.45
N VAL A 14 2.91 -1.44 -2.76
CA VAL A 14 2.33 -0.32 -2.01
C VAL A 14 2.59 0.98 -2.75
N ILE A 15 1.54 1.74 -3.03
CA ILE A 15 1.63 3.05 -3.70
C ILE A 15 1.20 4.13 -2.71
N LEU A 16 2.06 5.11 -2.47
CA LEU A 16 1.84 6.21 -1.55
C LEU A 16 1.63 7.51 -2.31
N ASP A 17 0.40 8.00 -2.31
CA ASP A 17 0.01 9.19 -3.06
C ASP A 17 0.11 10.46 -2.21
N ARG A 18 1.20 11.18 -2.36
CA ARG A 18 1.45 12.48 -1.73
C ARG A 18 1.34 12.46 -0.21
N LEU A 19 1.93 11.47 0.46
CA LEU A 19 2.03 11.48 1.92
C LEU A 19 2.94 12.62 2.37
N ARG A 20 2.52 13.33 3.41
CA ARG A 20 3.28 14.47 3.99
C ARG A 20 4.24 14.01 5.07
N SER A 21 3.86 13.01 5.83
CA SER A 21 4.56 12.57 7.04
C SER A 21 5.62 11.52 6.74
N ALA A 22 6.88 11.84 7.00
CA ALA A 22 7.97 10.85 6.97
C ALA A 22 7.77 9.76 8.04
N HIS A 23 7.09 10.08 9.15
CA HIS A 23 6.74 9.11 10.17
C HIS A 23 5.75 8.06 9.64
N ASN A 24 4.65 8.50 9.01
CA ASN A 24 3.69 7.60 8.40
C ASN A 24 4.33 6.75 7.30
N THR A 25 5.12 7.37 6.43
CA THR A 25 5.84 6.67 5.37
C THR A 25 6.79 5.62 5.93
N GLY A 26 7.55 5.96 6.97
CA GLY A 26 8.45 5.03 7.65
C GLY A 26 7.73 3.83 8.26
N ASN A 27 6.59 4.05 8.90
CA ASN A 27 5.75 2.97 9.42
C ASN A 27 5.27 2.04 8.30
N ILE A 28 4.90 2.60 7.15
CA ILE A 28 4.45 1.79 6.00
C ILE A 28 5.61 0.98 5.41
N PHE A 29 6.84 1.54 5.36
CA PHE A 29 8.02 0.75 4.98
C PHE A 29 8.26 -0.43 5.91
N ARG A 30 8.06 -0.26 7.22
CA ARG A 30 8.17 -1.37 8.19
C ARG A 30 7.12 -2.44 7.96
N LEU A 31 5.89 -2.06 7.64
CA LEU A 31 4.82 -3.00 7.30
C LEU A 31 5.14 -3.75 6.00
N ALA A 32 5.62 -3.03 5.00
CA ALA A 32 6.00 -3.61 3.71
C ALA A 32 7.13 -4.64 3.87
N GLU A 33 8.12 -4.34 4.71
CA GLU A 33 9.19 -5.29 5.03
C GLU A 33 8.65 -6.54 5.72
N ALA A 34 7.85 -6.35 6.78
CA ALA A 34 7.28 -7.45 7.55
C ALA A 34 6.43 -8.42 6.71
N LEU A 35 5.78 -7.91 5.66
CA LEU A 35 4.94 -8.69 4.76
C LEU A 35 5.68 -9.20 3.51
N GLY A 36 6.95 -8.87 3.35
CA GLY A 36 7.69 -9.21 2.14
C GLY A 36 7.10 -8.57 0.89
N ALA A 37 6.60 -7.34 1.00
CA ALA A 37 6.04 -6.62 -0.13
C ALA A 37 7.06 -6.47 -1.25
N LYS A 38 6.59 -6.51 -2.50
CA LYS A 38 7.44 -6.41 -3.68
C LYS A 38 8.19 -5.08 -3.72
N GLU A 39 7.48 -3.99 -3.45
CA GLU A 39 8.05 -2.64 -3.44
C GLU A 39 7.12 -1.63 -2.78
N VAL A 40 7.67 -0.47 -2.41
CA VAL A 40 6.94 0.73 -2.04
C VAL A 40 7.22 1.82 -3.07
N ILE A 41 6.17 2.38 -3.66
CA ILE A 41 6.25 3.44 -4.66
C ILE A 41 5.81 4.75 -4.01
N CYS A 42 6.71 5.74 -3.99
CA CYS A 42 6.47 7.05 -3.41
C CYS A 42 6.10 8.04 -4.50
N CYS A 43 4.89 8.60 -4.47
CA CYS A 43 4.40 9.50 -5.51
C CYS A 43 4.33 10.95 -5.02
N GLY A 44 4.65 11.88 -5.92
CA GLY A 44 4.65 13.30 -5.64
C GLY A 44 5.71 13.64 -4.58
N TYR A 45 5.29 14.35 -3.54
CA TYR A 45 6.19 14.76 -2.45
C TYR A 45 6.28 13.75 -1.30
N THR A 46 5.78 12.55 -1.47
CA THR A 46 5.97 11.48 -0.48
C THR A 46 7.46 11.27 -0.20
N PRO A 47 7.90 11.30 1.07
CA PRO A 47 9.29 11.01 1.41
C PRO A 47 9.70 9.65 0.86
N CYS A 48 10.77 9.63 0.06
CA CYS A 48 11.29 8.43 -0.60
C CYS A 48 12.76 8.20 -0.21
N PRO A 49 13.21 6.97 -0.01
CA PRO A 49 14.62 6.70 0.27
C PRO A 49 15.55 7.21 -0.85
N PRO A 50 16.74 7.75 -0.50
CA PRO A 50 17.24 8.02 0.85
C PRO A 50 16.67 9.33 1.40
N HIS A 51 16.15 9.31 2.63
CA HIS A 51 15.58 10.49 3.27
C HIS A 51 15.85 10.43 4.80
N PRO A 52 16.52 11.42 5.41
CA PRO A 52 16.98 11.33 6.79
C PRO A 52 15.87 11.13 7.83
N LYS A 53 14.74 11.83 7.65
CA LYS A 53 13.59 11.70 8.57
C LYS A 53 12.87 10.37 8.37
N LEU A 54 12.81 9.87 7.14
CA LEU A 54 12.23 8.56 6.83
C LEU A 54 13.07 7.45 7.47
N ALA A 55 14.39 7.48 7.31
CA ALA A 55 15.30 6.49 7.86
C ALA A 55 15.13 6.31 9.37
N LYS A 56 14.89 7.41 10.12
CA LYS A 56 14.68 7.37 11.58
C LYS A 56 13.43 6.57 11.99
N THR A 57 12.37 6.63 11.20
CA THR A 57 11.10 5.95 11.51
C THR A 57 10.98 4.59 10.84
N ALA A 58 11.60 4.41 9.69
CA ALA A 58 11.63 3.13 8.98
C ALA A 58 12.51 2.08 9.67
N MET A 59 13.46 2.50 10.51
CA MET A 59 14.33 1.62 11.30
C MET A 59 15.04 0.57 10.44
N GLY A 60 15.55 0.97 9.29
CA GLY A 60 16.25 0.11 8.33
C GLY A 60 15.38 -0.51 7.25
N ALA A 61 14.07 -0.55 7.40
CA ALA A 61 13.17 -1.10 6.39
C ALA A 61 13.23 -0.35 5.05
N ASP A 62 13.54 0.94 5.08
CA ASP A 62 13.72 1.79 3.89
C ASP A 62 14.90 1.37 3.00
N THR A 63 15.87 0.63 3.55
CA THR A 63 16.98 0.05 2.79
C THR A 63 16.76 -1.42 2.42
N MET A 64 15.77 -2.07 3.02
CA MET A 64 15.47 -3.49 2.81
C MET A 64 14.38 -3.71 1.76
N VAL A 65 13.38 -2.83 1.73
CA VAL A 65 12.28 -2.90 0.76
C VAL A 65 12.65 -2.13 -0.49
N PRO A 66 12.53 -2.73 -1.69
CA PRO A 66 12.70 -1.99 -2.93
C PRO A 66 11.76 -0.79 -3.00
N SER A 67 12.28 0.34 -3.44
CA SER A 67 11.45 1.56 -3.58
C SER A 67 11.87 2.37 -4.80
N ARG A 68 10.90 3.08 -5.34
CA ARG A 68 11.07 4.03 -6.42
C ARG A 68 10.04 5.14 -6.33
N SER A 69 10.21 6.20 -7.10
CA SER A 69 9.31 7.34 -7.08
C SER A 69 8.73 7.65 -8.46
N PHE A 70 7.53 8.23 -8.46
CA PHE A 70 6.87 8.76 -9.64
C PHE A 70 6.33 10.17 -9.36
N PRO A 71 6.17 11.02 -10.39
CA PRO A 71 5.57 12.34 -10.23
C PRO A 71 4.14 12.28 -9.68
N THR A 72 3.35 11.29 -10.12
CA THR A 72 1.96 11.11 -9.71
C THR A 72 1.64 9.63 -9.44
N ALA A 73 0.59 9.39 -8.65
CA ALA A 73 0.09 8.03 -8.45
C ALA A 73 -0.44 7.41 -9.75
N LEU A 74 -1.00 8.22 -10.65
CA LEU A 74 -1.44 7.75 -11.97
C LEU A 74 -0.26 7.22 -12.80
N ASP A 75 0.89 7.90 -12.78
CA ASP A 75 2.09 7.42 -13.47
C ASP A 75 2.56 6.08 -12.88
N ALA A 76 2.53 5.95 -11.55
CA ALA A 76 2.84 4.70 -10.87
C ALA A 76 1.89 3.57 -11.28
N ILE A 77 0.59 3.82 -11.32
CA ILE A 77 -0.43 2.84 -11.73
C ILE A 77 -0.16 2.36 -13.16
N ARG A 78 0.12 3.26 -14.09
CA ARG A 78 0.44 2.92 -15.47
C ARG A 78 1.69 2.04 -15.56
N ALA A 79 2.76 2.41 -14.85
CA ALA A 79 3.98 1.65 -14.83
C ALA A 79 3.79 0.23 -14.27
N VAL A 80 3.11 0.08 -13.13
CA VAL A 80 2.92 -1.26 -12.53
C VAL A 80 2.01 -2.14 -13.38
N ARG A 81 1.02 -1.58 -14.09
CA ARG A 81 0.17 -2.33 -15.03
C ARG A 81 0.95 -2.83 -16.23
N GLU A 82 1.86 -2.01 -16.76
CA GLU A 82 2.72 -2.38 -17.88
C GLU A 82 3.73 -3.47 -17.48
N GLU A 83 4.35 -3.35 -16.30
CA GLU A 83 5.37 -4.27 -15.80
C GLU A 83 4.77 -5.58 -15.25
N THR A 84 3.54 -5.53 -14.76
CA THR A 84 2.86 -6.68 -14.14
C THR A 84 1.45 -6.78 -14.71
N PRO A 85 1.28 -7.34 -15.93
CA PRO A 85 -0.03 -7.54 -16.53
C PRO A 85 -0.96 -8.34 -15.61
N GLY A 86 -2.19 -7.86 -15.45
CA GLY A 86 -3.19 -8.50 -14.57
C GLY A 86 -3.10 -8.11 -13.10
N ILE A 87 -2.20 -7.19 -12.72
CA ILE A 87 -2.18 -6.66 -11.35
C ILE A 87 -3.49 -5.94 -11.02
N GLU A 88 -4.07 -6.28 -9.88
CA GLU A 88 -5.24 -5.57 -9.35
C GLU A 88 -4.83 -4.29 -8.66
N ILE A 89 -5.46 -3.16 -8.97
CA ILE A 89 -5.18 -1.85 -8.37
C ILE A 89 -6.33 -1.47 -7.45
N LEU A 90 -6.07 -1.38 -6.15
CA LEU A 90 -7.08 -1.04 -5.14
C LEU A 90 -6.75 0.30 -4.48
N ALA A 91 -7.69 1.22 -4.52
CA ALA A 91 -7.61 2.46 -3.77
C ALA A 91 -8.17 2.25 -2.35
N VAL A 92 -7.38 2.60 -1.34
CA VAL A 92 -7.81 2.53 0.06
C VAL A 92 -8.33 3.89 0.48
N GLU A 93 -9.66 4.03 0.46
CA GLU A 93 -10.35 5.28 0.73
C GLU A 93 -11.74 4.98 1.33
N PRO A 94 -12.18 5.66 2.41
CA PRO A 94 -13.49 5.41 3.03
C PRO A 94 -14.62 6.16 2.26
N LEU A 95 -14.87 5.75 1.03
CA LEU A 95 -15.95 6.27 0.20
C LEU A 95 -17.24 5.47 0.42
N PRO A 96 -18.44 6.05 0.11
CA PRO A 96 -19.70 5.33 0.25
C PRO A 96 -19.76 4.00 -0.52
N GLU A 97 -19.12 3.94 -1.68
CA GLU A 97 -19.03 2.76 -2.55
C GLU A 97 -17.91 1.78 -2.17
N SER A 98 -17.06 2.12 -1.20
CA SER A 98 -15.93 1.27 -0.83
C SER A 98 -16.38 -0.04 -0.20
N VAL A 99 -15.78 -1.12 -0.67
CA VAL A 99 -15.99 -2.46 -0.09
C VAL A 99 -15.17 -2.58 1.19
N ASP A 100 -15.72 -3.24 2.20
CA ASP A 100 -15.00 -3.54 3.44
C ASP A 100 -13.73 -4.35 3.13
N ALA A 101 -12.59 -3.82 3.57
CA ALA A 101 -11.29 -4.42 3.32
C ALA A 101 -11.15 -5.87 3.87
N TRP A 102 -11.91 -6.22 4.92
CA TRP A 102 -11.94 -7.57 5.47
C TRP A 102 -12.72 -8.56 4.60
N GLN A 103 -13.68 -8.08 3.83
CA GLN A 103 -14.54 -8.90 2.99
C GLN A 103 -14.08 -8.95 1.54
N TYR A 104 -13.20 -8.03 1.15
CA TYR A 104 -12.75 -7.93 -0.24
C TYR A 104 -11.99 -9.20 -0.67
N PRO A 105 -12.31 -9.76 -1.86
CA PRO A 105 -11.67 -10.97 -2.37
C PRO A 105 -10.38 -10.63 -3.14
N TYR A 106 -9.34 -10.20 -2.45
CA TYR A 106 -8.09 -9.77 -3.09
C TYR A 106 -7.57 -10.76 -4.15
N HIS A 107 -7.19 -10.23 -5.31
CA HIS A 107 -6.55 -10.97 -6.40
C HIS A 107 -5.08 -10.58 -6.48
N PHE A 108 -4.20 -11.54 -6.28
CA PHE A 108 -2.76 -11.30 -6.33
C PHE A 108 -2.19 -11.58 -7.72
N PRO A 109 -1.25 -10.78 -8.22
CA PRO A 109 -0.60 -9.63 -7.56
C PRO A 109 -1.54 -8.44 -7.39
N VAL A 110 -1.38 -7.67 -6.31
CA VAL A 110 -2.21 -6.52 -5.97
C VAL A 110 -1.37 -5.29 -5.65
N ALA A 111 -1.80 -4.12 -6.10
CA ALA A 111 -1.27 -2.84 -5.66
C ALA A 111 -2.30 -2.12 -4.78
N LEU A 112 -1.87 -1.66 -3.62
CA LEU A 112 -2.71 -0.93 -2.66
C LEU A 112 -2.25 0.52 -2.61
N ILE A 113 -3.16 1.46 -2.89
CA ILE A 113 -2.90 2.90 -2.90
C ILE A 113 -3.38 3.50 -1.58
N PHE A 114 -2.48 4.19 -0.88
CA PHE A 114 -2.80 4.99 0.31
C PHE A 114 -2.59 6.46 -0.01
N GLY A 115 -3.52 7.30 0.41
CA GLY A 115 -3.55 8.70 0.05
C GLY A 115 -3.05 9.66 1.13
N ASN A 116 -2.91 10.91 0.73
CA ASN A 116 -2.54 12.03 1.58
C ASN A 116 -3.44 12.11 2.82
N GLU A 117 -2.84 12.46 3.95
CA GLU A 117 -3.50 12.51 5.26
C GLU A 117 -4.66 13.50 5.35
N ALA A 118 -4.64 14.54 4.52
CA ALA A 118 -5.69 15.57 4.49
C ALA A 118 -6.54 15.51 3.21
N LEU A 119 -5.93 15.21 2.06
CA LEU A 119 -6.57 15.29 0.74
C LEU A 119 -7.07 13.95 0.22
N GLY A 120 -6.63 12.84 0.82
CA GLY A 120 -6.93 11.50 0.31
C GLY A 120 -6.15 11.18 -0.98
N ILE A 121 -6.63 10.19 -1.69
CA ILE A 121 -6.09 9.76 -2.98
C ILE A 121 -6.50 10.75 -4.08
N SER A 122 -5.60 11.06 -5.01
CA SER A 122 -5.90 11.95 -6.14
C SER A 122 -7.05 11.42 -6.99
N PRO A 123 -7.90 12.29 -7.54
CA PRO A 123 -9.05 11.87 -8.37
C PRO A 123 -8.65 10.99 -9.55
N GLU A 124 -7.53 11.29 -10.20
CA GLU A 124 -7.01 10.54 -11.34
C GLU A 124 -6.60 9.11 -10.95
N ALA A 125 -6.01 8.95 -9.75
CA ALA A 125 -5.64 7.63 -9.23
C ALA A 125 -6.87 6.84 -8.80
N LEU A 126 -7.87 7.49 -8.18
CA LEU A 126 -9.15 6.86 -7.84
C LEU A 126 -9.86 6.33 -9.10
N GLU A 127 -9.93 7.13 -10.15
CA GLU A 127 -10.56 6.75 -11.41
C GLU A 127 -9.81 5.58 -12.09
N ALA A 128 -8.50 5.55 -11.99
CA ALA A 128 -7.66 4.50 -12.58
C ALA A 128 -7.64 3.20 -11.77
N ALA A 129 -8.08 3.19 -10.51
CA ALA A 129 -8.15 2.00 -9.68
C ALA A 129 -9.27 1.04 -10.16
N ASP A 130 -9.07 -0.25 -9.94
CA ASP A 130 -10.06 -1.27 -10.30
C ASP A 130 -11.22 -1.30 -9.31
N ALA A 131 -10.95 -1.02 -8.03
CA ALA A 131 -11.96 -0.89 -6.99
C ALA A 131 -11.45 0.00 -5.84
N THR A 132 -12.38 0.43 -5.00
CA THR A 132 -12.09 1.09 -3.72
C THR A 132 -12.45 0.18 -2.56
N ILE A 133 -11.58 0.14 -1.57
CA ILE A 133 -11.78 -0.60 -0.33
C ILE A 133 -11.60 0.35 0.86
N GLY A 134 -12.22 0.05 1.97
CA GLY A 134 -12.15 0.88 3.16
C GLY A 134 -12.33 0.08 4.43
N LEU A 135 -12.07 0.75 5.56
CA LEU A 135 -12.33 0.20 6.88
C LEU A 135 -13.66 0.74 7.40
N PRO A 136 -14.47 -0.07 8.08
CA PRO A 136 -15.71 0.41 8.68
C PRO A 136 -15.40 1.42 9.78
N MET A 137 -16.11 2.55 9.76
CA MET A 137 -15.98 3.62 10.74
C MET A 137 -17.27 3.74 11.55
N PHE A 138 -17.19 3.48 12.84
CA PHE A 138 -18.36 3.51 13.75
C PHE A 138 -18.43 4.79 14.59
N GLY A 139 -17.42 5.64 14.54
CA GLY A 139 -17.35 6.92 15.22
C GLY A 139 -17.72 8.10 14.32
N GLU A 140 -17.52 9.31 14.82
CA GLU A 140 -17.84 10.55 14.10
C GLU A 140 -16.74 10.97 13.10
N LYS A 141 -15.51 10.46 13.24
CA LYS A 141 -14.40 10.81 12.34
C LYS A 141 -14.53 10.07 11.01
N ALA A 142 -14.19 10.75 9.92
CA ALA A 142 -14.29 10.21 8.57
C ALA A 142 -13.09 9.31 8.18
N SER A 143 -11.99 9.37 8.94
CA SER A 143 -10.78 8.61 8.63
C SER A 143 -9.93 8.37 9.87
N ILE A 144 -9.00 7.41 9.76
CA ILE A 144 -7.95 7.15 10.76
C ILE A 144 -6.59 7.50 10.18
N ASN A 145 -5.57 7.50 11.02
CA ASN A 145 -4.18 7.69 10.60
C ASN A 145 -3.81 6.72 9.45
N VAL A 146 -3.17 7.23 8.40
CA VAL A 146 -2.86 6.44 7.20
C VAL A 146 -1.92 5.26 7.49
N GLY A 147 -0.96 5.42 8.41
CA GLY A 147 -0.09 4.32 8.82
C GLY A 147 -0.85 3.21 9.54
N ASN A 148 -1.81 3.58 10.40
CA ASN A 148 -2.68 2.62 11.07
C ASN A 148 -3.62 1.94 10.07
N CYS A 149 -4.20 2.70 9.15
CA CYS A 149 -5.03 2.16 8.08
C CYS A 149 -4.23 1.15 7.23
N ALA A 150 -3.03 1.51 6.84
CA ALA A 150 -2.15 0.64 6.06
C ALA A 150 -1.85 -0.67 6.81
N ALA A 151 -1.59 -0.63 8.12
CA ALA A 151 -1.37 -1.82 8.92
C ALA A 151 -2.55 -2.79 8.83
N VAL A 152 -3.76 -2.28 9.02
CA VAL A 152 -4.97 -3.12 9.00
C VAL A 152 -5.23 -3.68 7.60
N VAL A 153 -5.20 -2.84 6.57
CA VAL A 153 -5.51 -3.26 5.19
C VAL A 153 -4.47 -4.22 4.63
N LEU A 154 -3.19 -3.95 4.84
CA LEU A 154 -2.11 -4.83 4.39
C LEU A 154 -2.20 -6.23 5.04
N TYR A 155 -2.50 -6.30 6.34
CA TYR A 155 -2.69 -7.57 7.02
C TYR A 155 -4.01 -8.25 6.67
N ALA A 156 -5.07 -7.50 6.33
CA ALA A 156 -6.30 -8.09 5.79
C ALA A 156 -6.03 -8.79 4.45
N ALA A 157 -5.28 -8.15 3.55
CA ALA A 157 -4.86 -8.76 2.28
C ALA A 157 -3.98 -10.00 2.51
N ALA A 158 -3.00 -9.91 3.41
CA ALA A 158 -2.14 -11.04 3.76
C ALA A 158 -2.92 -12.22 4.36
N ALA A 159 -3.91 -11.95 5.19
CA ALA A 159 -4.78 -12.99 5.76
C ALA A 159 -5.57 -13.74 4.69
N LYS A 160 -6.06 -13.05 3.67
CA LYS A 160 -6.72 -13.68 2.50
C LYS A 160 -5.76 -14.56 1.73
N PHE A 161 -4.55 -14.06 1.47
CA PHE A 161 -3.51 -14.85 0.81
C PHE A 161 -3.21 -16.16 1.58
N LEU A 162 -3.05 -16.08 2.90
CA LEU A 162 -2.79 -17.24 3.75
C LEU A 162 -3.96 -18.22 3.76
N ALA A 163 -5.20 -17.73 3.76
CA ALA A 163 -6.39 -18.58 3.72
C ALA A 163 -6.47 -19.38 2.41
N ASP A 164 -6.04 -18.78 1.30
CA ASP A 164 -6.03 -19.41 -0.03
C ASP A 164 -4.82 -20.36 -0.23
N HIS A 165 -3.83 -20.31 0.67
CA HIS A 165 -2.60 -21.11 0.62
C HIS A 165 -2.36 -21.83 1.96
N PRO A 166 -3.26 -22.76 2.36
CA PRO A 166 -3.14 -23.47 3.64
C PRO A 166 -1.87 -24.34 3.66
N GLY A 167 -1.13 -24.27 4.77
CA GLY A 167 0.10 -25.04 4.97
C GLY A 167 1.41 -24.25 4.73
N ARG A 168 1.29 -22.94 4.60
CA ARG A 168 2.44 -22.01 4.49
C ARG A 168 2.58 -21.12 5.71
#